data_da95e388aaef06c5e6461fa1110e0952
#
_entry.id   da95e388aaef06c5e6461fa1110e0952
#
_cell.length_a   1.000
_cell.length_b   1.000
_cell.length_c   1.000
_cell.angle_alpha   90.00
_cell.angle_beta   90.00
_cell.angle_gamma   90.00
#
_symmetry.space_group_name_H-M   'P 1'
#
loop_
_entity.id
_entity.type
_entity.pdbx_description
1 polymer ?
#
loop_
_entity_poly.entity_id
_entity_poly.type
_entity_poly.pdbx_seq_one_letter_code
_entity_poly.pdbx_strand_id
1 'polypeptide(L)'
;VRNHQRLTRAALLLAIMLIFQSIRLFVPVPPFISMFVIGSAVNACLLLAVERASWRLALVLAVIAPGIAYLQQVLPLPIFILPVAAANSAYVLGYYMGNRFLGYWPAVGIAALAKAAAMFVMVAWVVQWVDLPAKVTAALSAMFGWPQLITGLGGGIIGYVILKRLAGGKK
;
A
#
# COMPACT_ATOMS: atom_id res chain seq x y z
N VAL A 1 -20.61 -10.51 -17.21
CA VAL A 1 -19.26 -10.51 -17.83
C VAL A 1 -18.38 -9.42 -17.20
N ARG A 2 -18.83 -8.17 -17.10
CA ARG A 2 -18.01 -7.03 -16.60
C ARG A 2 -17.60 -7.15 -15.13
N ASN A 3 -18.39 -7.79 -14.27
CA ASN A 3 -18.06 -7.98 -12.86
C ASN A 3 -17.00 -9.09 -12.65
N HIS A 4 -17.08 -10.19 -13.39
CA HIS A 4 -16.09 -11.26 -13.35
C HIS A 4 -14.70 -10.75 -13.76
N GLN A 5 -14.61 -9.94 -14.83
CA GLN A 5 -13.35 -9.35 -15.27
C GLN A 5 -12.72 -8.42 -14.21
N ARG A 6 -13.53 -7.64 -13.48
CA ARG A 6 -13.03 -6.79 -12.38
C ARG A 6 -12.50 -7.63 -11.22
N LEU A 7 -13.22 -8.68 -10.86
CA LEU A 7 -12.81 -9.59 -9.80
C LEU A 7 -11.50 -10.32 -10.17
N THR A 8 -11.40 -10.84 -11.40
CA THR A 8 -10.17 -11.49 -11.89
C THR A 8 -8.97 -10.52 -11.85
N ARG A 9 -9.15 -9.28 -12.26
CA ARG A 9 -8.08 -8.26 -12.20
C ARG A 9 -7.67 -7.96 -10.76
N ALA A 10 -8.63 -7.84 -9.84
CA ALA A 10 -8.33 -7.62 -8.44
C ALA A 10 -7.58 -8.83 -7.84
N ALA A 11 -8.00 -10.05 -8.13
CA ALA A 11 -7.34 -11.28 -7.69
C ALA A 11 -5.90 -11.38 -8.22
N LEU A 12 -5.69 -11.05 -9.50
CA LEU A 12 -4.36 -11.02 -10.10
C LEU A 12 -3.46 -9.97 -9.42
N LEU A 13 -3.98 -8.77 -9.17
CA LEU A 13 -3.23 -7.72 -8.48
C LEU A 13 -2.91 -8.09 -7.03
N LEU A 14 -3.83 -8.78 -6.34
CA LEU A 14 -3.55 -9.35 -5.03
C LEU A 14 -2.42 -10.37 -5.10
N ALA A 15 -2.47 -11.30 -6.04
CA ALA A 15 -1.42 -12.31 -6.21
C ALA A 15 -0.05 -11.66 -6.48
N ILE A 16 0.02 -10.67 -7.37
CA ILE A 16 1.24 -9.90 -7.65
C ILE A 16 1.74 -9.20 -6.38
N MET A 17 0.84 -8.57 -5.62
CA MET A 17 1.16 -7.90 -4.37
C MET A 17 1.78 -8.87 -3.36
N LEU A 18 1.20 -10.08 -3.22
CA LEU A 18 1.69 -11.11 -2.32
C LEU A 18 3.06 -11.65 -2.75
N ILE A 19 3.29 -11.80 -4.06
CA ILE A 19 4.60 -12.17 -4.59
C ILE A 19 5.66 -11.13 -4.20
N PHE A 20 5.38 -9.84 -4.38
CA PHE A 20 6.31 -8.78 -3.95
C PHE A 20 6.58 -8.81 -2.45
N GLN A 21 5.57 -9.05 -1.63
CA GLN A 21 5.74 -9.19 -0.18
C GLN A 21 6.59 -10.41 0.18
N SER A 22 6.43 -11.52 -0.56
CA SER A 22 7.19 -12.76 -0.33
C SER A 22 8.66 -12.68 -0.73
N ILE A 23 9.07 -11.72 -1.56
CA ILE A 23 10.48 -11.55 -1.97
C ILE A 23 11.40 -11.47 -0.75
N ARG A 24 10.94 -10.82 0.32
CA ARG A 24 11.71 -10.66 1.55
C ARG A 24 12.05 -11.99 2.25
N LEU A 25 11.27 -13.05 2.00
CA LEU A 25 11.50 -14.38 2.58
C LEU A 25 12.66 -15.10 1.89
N PHE A 26 12.91 -14.79 0.62
CA PHE A 26 13.87 -15.50 -0.22
C PHE A 26 15.15 -14.70 -0.49
N VAL A 27 15.07 -13.37 -0.43
CA VAL A 27 16.18 -12.50 -0.76
C VAL A 27 16.57 -11.72 0.50
N PRO A 28 17.81 -11.88 1.01
CA PRO A 28 18.31 -11.15 2.19
C PRO A 28 18.62 -9.69 1.83
N VAL A 29 17.57 -8.92 1.56
CA VAL A 29 17.69 -7.47 1.29
C VAL A 29 17.62 -6.71 2.61
N PRO A 30 18.45 -5.68 2.81
CA PRO A 30 18.36 -4.85 3.99
C PRO A 30 16.92 -4.33 4.22
N PRO A 31 16.40 -4.37 5.45
CA PRO A 31 15.02 -4.03 5.76
C PRO A 31 14.58 -2.67 5.21
N PHE A 32 15.49 -1.70 5.24
CA PHE A 32 15.23 -0.34 4.73
C PHE A 32 14.97 -0.33 3.21
N ILE A 33 15.82 -1.00 2.42
CA ILE A 33 15.68 -1.07 0.96
C ILE A 33 14.40 -1.84 0.60
N SER A 34 14.20 -3.01 1.22
CA SER A 34 13.01 -3.84 0.96
C SER A 34 11.72 -3.11 1.27
N MET A 35 11.69 -2.26 2.30
CA MET A 35 10.53 -1.46 2.66
C MET A 35 10.12 -0.50 1.52
N PHE A 36 11.08 0.21 0.91
CA PHE A 36 10.78 1.12 -0.19
C PHE A 36 10.33 0.38 -1.45
N VAL A 37 11.02 -0.68 -1.83
CA VAL A 37 10.70 -1.44 -3.04
C VAL A 37 9.34 -2.14 -2.90
N ILE A 38 9.17 -2.92 -1.83
CA ILE A 38 7.93 -3.67 -1.59
C ILE A 38 6.76 -2.70 -1.33
N GLY A 39 6.98 -1.67 -0.50
CA GLY A 39 5.94 -0.68 -0.22
C GLY A 39 5.47 0.05 -1.47
N SER A 40 6.39 0.45 -2.35
CA SER A 40 6.03 1.08 -3.63
C SER A 40 5.28 0.12 -4.56
N ALA A 41 5.70 -1.15 -4.64
CA ALA A 41 5.03 -2.16 -5.44
C ALA A 41 3.60 -2.44 -4.93
N VAL A 42 3.42 -2.58 -3.62
CA VAL A 42 2.09 -2.75 -2.99
C VAL A 42 1.20 -1.55 -3.29
N ASN A 43 1.69 -0.33 -3.13
CA ASN A 43 0.94 0.88 -3.42
C ASN A 43 0.58 1.00 -4.91
N ALA A 44 1.49 0.62 -5.82
CA ALA A 44 1.19 0.55 -7.25
C ALA A 44 0.05 -0.45 -7.55
N CYS A 45 0.06 -1.63 -6.94
CA CYS A 45 -1.02 -2.61 -7.08
C CYS A 45 -2.36 -2.06 -6.58
N LEU A 46 -2.38 -1.33 -5.46
CA LEU A 46 -3.59 -0.69 -4.94
C LEU A 46 -4.15 0.36 -5.92
N LEU A 47 -3.30 1.24 -6.48
CA LEU A 47 -3.72 2.21 -7.50
C LEU A 47 -4.24 1.53 -8.75
N LEU A 48 -3.53 0.52 -9.25
CA LEU A 48 -3.97 -0.28 -10.40
C LEU A 48 -5.31 -0.97 -10.14
N ALA A 49 -5.56 -1.41 -8.91
CA ALA A 49 -6.85 -2.00 -8.53
C ALA A 49 -7.98 -0.95 -8.58
N VAL A 50 -7.74 0.29 -8.17
CA VAL A 50 -8.72 1.38 -8.33
C VAL A 50 -9.04 1.60 -9.81
N GLU A 51 -8.01 1.69 -10.67
CA GLU A 51 -8.13 2.02 -12.09
C GLU A 51 -8.72 0.88 -12.94
N ARG A 52 -8.33 -0.36 -12.66
CA ARG A 52 -8.60 -1.51 -13.53
C ARG A 52 -9.65 -2.49 -13.01
N ALA A 53 -9.96 -2.43 -11.73
CA ALA A 53 -11.01 -3.23 -11.10
C ALA A 53 -12.14 -2.34 -10.56
N SER A 54 -11.98 -1.84 -9.34
CA SER A 54 -12.84 -0.82 -8.72
C SER A 54 -12.24 -0.35 -7.40
N TRP A 55 -12.61 0.84 -6.93
CA TRP A 55 -12.21 1.35 -5.62
C TRP A 55 -12.64 0.42 -4.45
N ARG A 56 -13.82 -0.22 -4.56
CA ARG A 56 -14.32 -1.17 -3.55
C ARG A 56 -13.43 -2.41 -3.45
N LEU A 57 -13.04 -2.99 -4.58
CA LEU A 57 -12.12 -4.12 -4.61
C LEU A 57 -10.73 -3.72 -4.14
N ALA A 58 -10.25 -2.53 -4.49
CA ALA A 58 -8.99 -2.00 -3.97
C ALA A 58 -9.00 -1.86 -2.44
N LEU A 59 -10.12 -1.45 -1.84
CA LEU A 59 -10.28 -1.44 -0.37
C LEU A 59 -10.20 -2.86 0.23
N VAL A 60 -10.83 -3.84 -0.42
CA VAL A 60 -10.71 -5.25 0.02
C VAL A 60 -9.24 -5.68 0.01
N LEU A 61 -8.49 -5.36 -1.05
CA LEU A 61 -7.06 -5.64 -1.12
C LEU A 61 -6.28 -4.90 0.00
N ALA A 62 -6.60 -3.64 0.25
CA ALA A 62 -5.97 -2.81 1.28
C ALA A 62 -6.11 -3.40 2.69
N VAL A 63 -7.23 -4.07 2.96
CA VAL A 63 -7.52 -4.70 4.26
C VAL A 63 -6.92 -6.10 4.36
N ILE A 64 -6.99 -6.90 3.29
CA ILE A 64 -6.51 -8.29 3.31
C ILE A 64 -4.98 -8.36 3.29
N ALA A 65 -4.31 -7.52 2.49
CA ALA A 65 -2.87 -7.59 2.30
C ALA A 65 -2.03 -7.48 3.58
N PRO A 66 -2.35 -6.62 4.57
CA PRO A 66 -1.60 -6.57 5.83
C PRO A 66 -1.74 -7.83 6.68
N GLY A 67 -2.89 -8.50 6.66
CA GLY A 67 -3.08 -9.78 7.35
C GLY A 67 -2.15 -10.86 6.80
N ILE A 68 -2.06 -10.95 5.48
CA ILE A 68 -1.15 -11.89 4.82
C ILE A 68 0.31 -11.47 5.03
N ALA A 69 0.63 -10.17 4.99
CA ALA A 69 1.96 -9.66 5.29
C ALA A 69 2.43 -10.03 6.71
N TYR A 70 1.52 -10.08 7.68
CA TYR A 70 1.82 -10.58 9.01
C TYR A 70 2.16 -12.07 9.00
N LEU A 71 1.37 -12.89 8.29
CA LEU A 71 1.65 -14.34 8.14
C LEU A 71 2.99 -14.59 7.42
N GLN A 72 3.39 -13.70 6.54
CA GLN A 72 4.69 -13.72 5.85
C GLN A 72 5.83 -13.08 6.67
N GLN A 73 5.60 -12.77 7.96
CA GLN A 73 6.60 -12.14 8.85
C GLN A 73 7.15 -10.80 8.34
N VAL A 74 6.41 -10.12 7.48
CA VAL A 74 6.75 -8.77 7.00
C VAL A 74 6.40 -7.72 8.05
N LEU A 75 5.33 -7.94 8.83
CA LEU A 75 4.94 -7.10 9.95
C LEU A 75 5.46 -7.70 11.27
N PRO A 76 6.09 -6.90 12.14
CA PRO A 76 6.73 -7.41 13.34
C PRO A 76 5.72 -7.89 14.40
N LEU A 77 4.56 -7.28 14.48
CA LEU A 77 3.52 -7.58 15.48
C LEU A 77 2.13 -7.53 14.84
N PRO A 78 1.19 -8.41 15.28
CA PRO A 78 -0.16 -8.47 14.72
C PRO A 78 -0.96 -7.18 14.90
N ILE A 79 -0.66 -6.41 15.95
CA ILE A 79 -1.33 -5.14 16.23
C ILE A 79 -1.14 -4.11 15.11
N PHE A 80 -0.08 -4.22 14.29
CA PHE A 80 0.18 -3.34 13.14
C PHE A 80 -0.65 -3.69 11.91
N ILE A 81 -1.39 -4.80 11.90
CA ILE A 81 -2.32 -5.13 10.80
C ILE A 81 -3.35 -4.02 10.63
N LEU A 82 -3.94 -3.54 11.73
CA LEU A 82 -4.95 -2.50 11.69
C LEU A 82 -4.42 -1.14 11.19
N PRO A 83 -3.32 -0.60 11.74
CA PRO A 83 -2.67 0.60 11.21
C PRO A 83 -2.36 0.54 9.71
N VAL A 84 -1.78 -0.57 9.25
CA VAL A 84 -1.42 -0.73 7.84
C VAL A 84 -2.66 -0.84 6.95
N ALA A 85 -3.70 -1.56 7.39
CA ALA A 85 -4.98 -1.64 6.69
C ALA A 85 -5.67 -0.28 6.59
N ALA A 86 -5.70 0.49 7.68
CA ALA A 86 -6.25 1.84 7.71
C ALA A 86 -5.48 2.78 6.76
N ALA A 87 -4.15 2.77 6.82
CA ALA A 87 -3.31 3.59 5.95
C ALA A 87 -3.43 3.23 4.47
N ASN A 88 -3.47 1.94 4.13
CA ASN A 88 -3.72 1.48 2.76
C ASN A 88 -5.12 1.87 2.28
N SER A 89 -6.12 1.80 3.14
CA SER A 89 -7.49 2.24 2.82
C SER A 89 -7.55 3.75 2.60
N ALA A 90 -6.86 4.55 3.42
CA ALA A 90 -6.73 6.00 3.23
C ALA A 90 -6.04 6.32 1.90
N TYR A 91 -5.01 5.56 1.51
CA TYR A 91 -4.35 5.69 0.22
C TYR A 91 -5.30 5.46 -0.95
N VAL A 92 -6.08 4.37 -0.91
CA VAL A 92 -7.07 4.02 -1.94
C VAL A 92 -8.14 5.10 -2.05
N LEU A 93 -8.71 5.53 -0.92
CA LEU A 93 -9.77 6.54 -0.90
C LEU A 93 -9.25 7.92 -1.34
N GLY A 94 -8.09 8.33 -0.84
CA GLY A 94 -7.45 9.58 -1.23
C GLY A 94 -7.16 9.64 -2.72
N TYR A 95 -6.65 8.54 -3.30
CA TYR A 95 -6.45 8.45 -4.74
C TYR A 95 -7.78 8.47 -5.51
N TYR A 96 -8.75 7.66 -5.12
CA TYR A 96 -10.05 7.59 -5.80
C TYR A 96 -10.76 8.95 -5.84
N MET A 97 -10.80 9.64 -4.69
CA MET A 97 -11.42 10.96 -4.60
C MET A 97 -10.61 12.02 -5.35
N GLY A 98 -9.32 12.05 -5.16
CA GLY A 98 -8.43 13.01 -5.83
C GLY A 98 -8.46 12.87 -7.35
N ASN A 99 -8.39 11.64 -7.87
CA ASN A 99 -8.37 11.38 -9.31
C ASN A 99 -9.69 11.78 -10.01
N ARG A 100 -10.80 11.75 -9.28
CA ARG A 100 -12.09 12.15 -9.81
C ARG A 100 -12.18 13.66 -10.12
N PHE A 101 -11.46 14.50 -9.38
CA PHE A 101 -11.57 15.96 -9.48
C PHE A 101 -10.31 16.64 -10.01
N LEU A 102 -9.13 16.09 -9.75
CA LEU A 102 -7.85 16.77 -9.97
C LEU A 102 -6.92 16.05 -10.95
N GLY A 103 -7.27 14.82 -11.35
CA GLY A 103 -6.43 14.00 -12.22
C GLY A 103 -5.35 13.21 -11.46
N TYR A 104 -4.57 12.45 -12.22
CA TYR A 104 -3.68 11.41 -11.69
C TYR A 104 -2.64 11.90 -10.68
N TRP A 105 -1.80 12.88 -11.06
CA TRP A 105 -0.65 13.28 -10.24
C TRP A 105 -1.03 13.96 -8.93
N PRO A 106 -1.96 14.92 -8.91
CA PRO A 106 -2.45 15.46 -7.64
C PRO A 106 -3.11 14.39 -6.76
N ALA A 107 -3.84 13.44 -7.37
CA ALA A 107 -4.45 12.34 -6.64
C ALA A 107 -3.42 11.43 -5.97
N VAL A 108 -2.30 11.16 -6.63
CA VAL A 108 -1.18 10.40 -6.04
C VAL A 108 -0.60 11.15 -4.84
N GLY A 109 -0.42 12.46 -4.95
CA GLY A 109 0.05 13.29 -3.83
C GLY A 109 -0.90 13.24 -2.63
N ILE A 110 -2.21 13.44 -2.88
CA ILE A 110 -3.25 13.35 -1.84
C ILE A 110 -3.27 11.96 -1.19
N ALA A 111 -3.20 10.90 -2.00
CA ALA A 111 -3.17 9.53 -1.51
C ALA A 111 -1.96 9.26 -0.62
N ALA A 112 -0.76 9.68 -1.04
CA ALA A 112 0.46 9.50 -0.27
C ALA A 112 0.42 10.26 1.07
N LEU A 113 -0.09 11.49 1.07
CA LEU A 113 -0.31 12.28 2.29
C LEU A 113 -1.34 11.64 3.21
N ALA A 114 -2.50 11.22 2.67
CA ALA A 114 -3.54 10.55 3.43
C ALA A 114 -3.04 9.25 4.08
N LYS A 115 -2.25 8.47 3.33
CA LYS A 115 -1.61 7.26 3.85
C LYS A 115 -0.63 7.56 4.98
N ALA A 116 0.26 8.53 4.79
CA ALA A 116 1.27 8.88 5.78
C ALA A 116 0.59 9.43 7.05
N ALA A 117 -0.41 10.29 6.91
CA ALA A 117 -1.18 10.82 8.03
C ALA A 117 -1.93 9.72 8.79
N ALA A 118 -2.65 8.84 8.09
CA ALA A 118 -3.36 7.73 8.70
C ALA A 118 -2.40 6.78 9.44
N MET A 119 -1.25 6.47 8.84
CA MET A 119 -0.25 5.62 9.47
C MET A 119 0.31 6.28 10.72
N PHE A 120 0.68 7.56 10.66
CA PHE A 120 1.20 8.30 11.81
C PHE A 120 0.22 8.31 12.98
N VAL A 121 -1.05 8.64 12.72
CA VAL A 121 -2.09 8.68 13.76
C VAL A 121 -2.31 7.29 14.36
N MET A 122 -2.42 6.26 13.53
CA MET A 122 -2.68 4.90 13.98
C MET A 122 -1.51 4.31 14.75
N VAL A 123 -0.26 4.55 14.34
CA VAL A 123 0.93 4.10 15.07
C VAL A 123 1.07 4.83 16.39
N ALA A 124 0.86 6.15 16.41
CA ALA A 124 0.87 6.92 17.65
C ALA A 124 -0.20 6.42 18.65
N TRP A 125 -1.37 6.04 18.14
CA TRP A 125 -2.40 5.43 18.97
C TRP A 125 -1.99 4.05 19.50
N VAL A 126 -1.48 3.16 18.65
CA VAL A 126 -1.06 1.79 19.04
C VAL A 126 0.03 1.82 20.10
N VAL A 127 1.03 2.71 19.94
CA VAL A 127 2.16 2.82 20.88
C VAL A 127 1.71 3.21 22.31
N GLN A 128 0.58 3.91 22.45
CA GLN A 128 0.03 4.25 23.76
C GLN A 128 -0.58 3.05 24.50
N TRP A 129 -0.96 1.99 23.77
CA TRP A 129 -1.60 0.80 24.33
C TRP A 129 -0.64 -0.37 24.52
N VAL A 130 0.52 -0.31 23.93
CA VAL A 130 1.54 -1.37 23.99
C VAL A 130 2.77 -0.80 24.68
N ASP A 131 3.10 -1.35 25.84
CA ASP A 131 4.30 -0.95 26.58
C ASP A 131 5.56 -1.49 25.88
N LEU A 132 6.06 -0.72 24.92
CA LEU A 132 7.23 -1.06 24.12
C LEU A 132 8.48 -0.32 24.64
N PRO A 133 9.65 -0.97 24.64
CA PRO A 133 10.91 -0.29 24.93
C PRO A 133 11.11 0.95 24.04
N ALA A 134 11.62 2.03 24.60
CA ALA A 134 11.78 3.32 23.88
C ALA A 134 12.52 3.20 22.54
N LYS A 135 13.54 2.32 22.46
CA LYS A 135 14.27 2.04 21.22
C LYS A 135 13.38 1.40 20.14
N VAL A 136 12.49 0.48 20.53
CA VAL A 136 11.57 -0.18 19.62
C VAL A 136 10.51 0.82 19.12
N THR A 137 9.98 1.62 20.03
CA THR A 137 9.03 2.70 19.71
C THR A 137 9.61 3.68 18.71
N ALA A 138 10.85 4.14 18.93
CA ALA A 138 11.53 5.06 18.01
C ALA A 138 11.76 4.42 16.62
N ALA A 139 12.20 3.16 16.58
CA ALA A 139 12.40 2.43 15.32
C ALA A 139 11.09 2.25 14.54
N LEU A 140 10.00 1.87 15.22
CA LEU A 140 8.68 1.73 14.59
C LEU A 140 8.13 3.06 14.09
N SER A 141 8.25 4.13 14.86
CA SER A 141 7.83 5.47 14.45
C SER A 141 8.60 5.96 13.23
N ALA A 142 9.91 5.70 13.16
CA ALA A 142 10.72 6.01 11.99
C ALA A 142 10.32 5.16 10.77
N MET A 143 10.05 3.87 10.95
CA MET A 143 9.71 2.94 9.87
C MET A 143 8.30 3.21 9.30
N PHE A 144 7.35 3.55 10.15
CA PHE A 144 5.95 3.80 9.77
C PHE A 144 5.62 5.28 9.54
N GLY A 145 6.57 6.19 9.67
CA GLY A 145 6.41 7.62 9.47
C GLY A 145 6.62 8.06 8.00
N TRP A 146 7.58 8.97 7.79
CA TRP A 146 7.91 9.56 6.49
C TRP A 146 8.16 8.57 5.32
N PRO A 147 8.68 7.33 5.54
CA PRO A 147 8.86 6.39 4.44
C PRO A 147 7.55 6.02 3.73
N GLN A 148 6.42 6.11 4.42
CA GLN A 148 5.09 5.84 3.84
C GLN A 148 4.73 6.87 2.75
N LEU A 149 5.19 8.11 2.90
CA LEU A 149 5.01 9.14 1.88
C LEU A 149 5.80 8.77 0.60
N ILE A 150 7.07 8.39 0.76
CA ILE A 150 7.92 8.00 -0.37
C ILE A 150 7.38 6.77 -1.07
N THR A 151 6.99 5.74 -0.33
CA THR A 151 6.42 4.53 -0.93
C THR A 151 5.09 4.80 -1.63
N GLY A 152 4.29 5.72 -1.10
CA GLY A 152 3.05 6.17 -1.73
C GLY A 152 3.30 6.85 -3.08
N LEU A 153 4.25 7.79 -3.13
CA LEU A 153 4.65 8.47 -4.36
C LEU A 153 5.31 7.49 -5.35
N GLY A 154 6.21 6.62 -4.87
CA GLY A 154 6.85 5.58 -5.69
C GLY A 154 5.83 4.63 -6.31
N GLY A 155 4.81 4.22 -5.54
CA GLY A 155 3.69 3.44 -6.06
C GLY A 155 2.91 4.17 -7.15
N GLY A 156 2.72 5.48 -7.01
CA GLY A 156 2.11 6.32 -8.04
C GLY A 156 2.93 6.36 -9.34
N ILE A 157 4.25 6.50 -9.24
CA ILE A 157 5.14 6.52 -10.42
C ILE A 157 5.07 5.16 -11.15
N ILE A 158 5.22 4.06 -10.42
CA ILE A 158 5.13 2.70 -10.98
C ILE A 158 3.76 2.47 -11.62
N GLY A 159 2.68 2.84 -10.92
CA GLY A 159 1.31 2.72 -11.40
C GLY A 159 1.09 3.48 -12.71
N TYR A 160 1.60 4.71 -12.81
CA TYR A 160 1.52 5.52 -14.03
C TYR A 160 2.21 4.86 -15.23
N VAL A 161 3.44 4.37 -15.03
CA VAL A 161 4.21 3.71 -16.09
C VAL A 161 3.46 2.47 -16.61
N ILE A 162 2.91 1.67 -15.71
CA ILE A 162 2.13 0.47 -16.08
C ILE A 162 0.85 0.87 -16.82
N LEU A 163 0.10 1.85 -16.32
CA LEU A 163 -1.13 2.32 -16.96
C LEU A 163 -0.89 2.84 -18.37
N LYS A 164 0.20 3.61 -18.56
CA LYS A 164 0.59 4.15 -19.87
C LYS A 164 0.94 3.04 -20.86
N ARG A 165 1.69 2.02 -20.42
CA ARG A 165 2.02 0.84 -21.27
C ARG A 165 0.78 0.05 -21.65
N LEU A 166 -0.13 -0.18 -20.71
CA LEU A 166 -1.38 -0.91 -20.96
C LEU A 166 -2.36 -0.13 -21.87
N ALA A 167 -2.25 1.20 -21.92
CA ALA A 167 -3.03 2.03 -22.85
C ALA A 167 -2.44 2.02 -24.27
N GLY A 168 -1.10 2.02 -24.40
CA GLY A 168 -0.41 2.02 -25.69
C GLY A 168 -0.44 0.67 -26.44
N GLY A 169 -0.68 -0.44 -25.76
CA GLY A 169 -0.75 -1.77 -26.37
C GLY A 169 -2.09 -2.11 -27.05
N LYS A 170 -2.97 -1.13 -27.23
CA LYS A 170 -4.27 -1.27 -27.93
C LYS A 170 -4.23 -0.70 -29.37
N LYS A 171 -3.06 -0.68 -29.99
CA LYS A 171 -2.96 -0.38 -31.42
C LYS A 171 -3.04 -1.67 -32.22
#